data_472a204f7d931d5696c0126a2571c3eb
#
_entry.id   472a204f7d931d5696c0126a2571c3eb
#
_cell.length_a   1.000
_cell.length_b   1.000
_cell.length_c   1.000
_cell.angle_alpha   90.00
_cell.angle_beta   90.00
_cell.angle_gamma   90.00
#
_symmetry.space_group_name_H-M   'P 1'
#
loop_
_entity.id
_entity.type
_entity.pdbx_description
1 polymer ?
#
loop_
_entity_poly.entity_id
_entity_poly.type
_entity_poly.pdbx_seq_one_letter_code
_entity_poly.pdbx_strand_id
1 'polypeptide(L)'
;MSEVIFSVFPSENFIDLGLYQFGWEKCDPSHSFGPAARNHYLFHYCISGTGILYSNNTKGESVLYPIKSGQGFMCFPNQINTYIADHEIPWEYVWIEFDGLRAKETIELTGLSVDQPIYK
;
A
#
# COMPACT_ATOMS: atom_id res chain seq x y z
N MET A 1 -12.50 -17.45 2.86
CA MET A 1 -11.11 -17.30 2.39
C MET A 1 -11.02 -16.17 1.39
N SER A 2 -9.97 -15.39 1.48
CA SER A 2 -9.74 -14.36 0.47
C SER A 2 -9.21 -15.01 -0.82
N GLU A 3 -9.47 -14.33 -1.94
CA GLU A 3 -8.89 -14.67 -3.23
C GLU A 3 -7.74 -13.71 -3.49
N VAL A 4 -6.61 -14.22 -3.93
CA VAL A 4 -5.42 -13.41 -4.20
C VAL A 4 -4.72 -13.87 -5.46
N ILE A 5 -4.27 -12.91 -6.26
CA ILE A 5 -3.41 -13.13 -7.42
C ILE A 5 -2.24 -12.16 -7.32
N PHE A 6 -1.03 -12.64 -7.48
CA PHE A 6 0.14 -11.77 -7.46
C PHE A 6 1.24 -12.32 -8.36
N SER A 7 2.16 -11.42 -8.74
CA SER A 7 3.35 -11.76 -9.49
C SER A 7 4.57 -11.12 -8.84
N VAL A 8 5.66 -11.86 -8.80
CA VAL A 8 6.93 -11.42 -8.24
C VAL A 8 7.96 -11.33 -9.36
N PHE A 9 8.69 -10.22 -9.39
CA PHE A 9 9.73 -9.99 -10.38
C PHE A 9 11.09 -9.94 -9.70
N PRO A 10 12.10 -10.64 -10.24
CA PRO A 10 13.48 -10.49 -9.75
C PRO A 10 13.92 -9.04 -9.91
N SER A 11 14.49 -8.46 -8.87
CA SER A 11 14.89 -7.05 -8.88
C SER A 11 16.30 -6.82 -9.41
N GLU A 12 16.97 -7.85 -9.90
CA GLU A 12 18.31 -7.71 -10.47
C GLU A 12 18.30 -6.80 -11.69
N ASN A 13 19.32 -5.98 -11.84
CA ASN A 13 19.51 -5.05 -12.95
C ASN A 13 18.60 -3.83 -12.95
N PHE A 14 17.79 -3.61 -11.91
CA PHE A 14 17.01 -2.39 -11.79
C PHE A 14 17.76 -1.38 -10.94
N ILE A 15 18.22 -0.31 -11.58
CA ILE A 15 18.98 0.74 -10.92
C ILE A 15 18.07 1.93 -10.61
N ASP A 16 17.26 2.36 -11.58
CA ASP A 16 16.43 3.57 -11.47
C ASP A 16 15.09 3.30 -10.85
N LEU A 17 14.36 2.33 -11.39
CA LEU A 17 13.02 1.94 -10.91
C LEU A 17 12.83 0.47 -11.21
N GLY A 18 12.57 -0.31 -10.17
CA GLY A 18 12.35 -1.74 -10.27
C GLY A 18 11.02 -2.16 -9.69
N LEU A 19 10.34 -3.08 -10.36
CA LEU A 19 9.10 -3.66 -9.90
C LEU A 19 9.41 -4.95 -9.17
N TYR A 20 8.96 -5.08 -7.91
CA TYR A 20 9.18 -6.28 -7.10
C TYR A 20 8.02 -7.26 -7.23
N GLN A 21 6.81 -6.74 -7.09
CA GLN A 21 5.61 -7.56 -7.01
C GLN A 21 4.39 -6.72 -7.36
N PHE A 22 3.39 -7.34 -7.95
CA PHE A 22 2.07 -6.74 -8.01
C PHE A 22 1.03 -7.85 -7.82
N GLY A 23 -0.18 -7.47 -7.44
CA GLY A 23 -1.21 -8.45 -7.24
C GLY A 23 -2.59 -7.86 -7.03
N TRP A 24 -3.51 -8.77 -6.78
CA TRP A 24 -4.91 -8.48 -6.52
C TRP A 24 -5.38 -9.38 -5.40
N GLU A 25 -6.21 -8.83 -4.53
CA GLU A 25 -6.83 -9.61 -3.46
C GLU A 25 -8.24 -9.11 -3.18
N LYS A 26 -9.17 -10.06 -3.09
CA LYS A 26 -10.52 -9.81 -2.59
C LYS A 26 -10.54 -10.36 -1.17
N CYS A 27 -10.61 -9.46 -0.20
CA CYS A 27 -10.41 -9.79 1.20
C CYS A 27 -11.66 -10.36 1.87
N ASP A 28 -11.45 -11.23 2.86
CA ASP A 28 -12.51 -11.65 3.77
C ASP A 28 -12.80 -10.51 4.76
N PRO A 29 -13.96 -10.52 5.41
CA PRO A 29 -14.27 -9.54 6.47
C PRO A 29 -13.17 -9.49 7.52
N SER A 30 -12.76 -8.28 7.90
CA SER A 30 -11.75 -8.02 8.92
C SER A 30 -10.37 -8.60 8.63
N HIS A 31 -10.11 -9.03 7.39
CA HIS A 31 -8.78 -9.48 6.99
C HIS A 31 -7.77 -8.36 7.19
N SER A 32 -6.68 -8.65 7.89
CA SER A 32 -5.72 -7.63 8.25
C SER A 32 -4.30 -8.00 7.83
N PHE A 33 -3.50 -6.98 7.60
CA PHE A 33 -2.07 -7.10 7.34
C PHE A 33 -1.32 -6.13 8.24
N GLY A 34 -0.25 -6.62 8.87
CA GLY A 34 0.59 -5.80 9.74
C GLY A 34 0.24 -5.96 11.22
N PRO A 35 0.90 -5.18 12.09
CA PRO A 35 1.86 -4.13 11.74
C PRO A 35 3.12 -4.68 11.09
N ALA A 36 3.59 -3.98 10.06
CA ALA A 36 4.78 -4.39 9.33
C ALA A 36 5.46 -3.19 8.66
N ALA A 37 6.75 -3.32 8.43
CA ALA A 37 7.52 -2.34 7.67
C ALA A 37 8.21 -3.07 6.53
N ARG A 38 8.33 -2.41 5.39
CA ARG A 38 9.05 -2.92 4.22
C ARG A 38 10.26 -2.03 3.95
N ASN A 39 11.18 -2.54 3.15
CA ASN A 39 12.34 -1.75 2.74
C ASN A 39 12.20 -1.16 1.33
N HIS A 40 10.98 -1.12 0.83
CA HIS A 40 10.65 -0.57 -0.49
C HIS A 40 9.25 0.05 -0.45
N TYR A 41 8.84 0.65 -1.57
CA TYR A 41 7.53 1.32 -1.69
C TYR A 41 6.45 0.31 -2.04
N LEU A 42 5.25 0.56 -1.54
CA LEU A 42 4.06 -0.22 -1.89
C LEU A 42 2.88 0.74 -2.08
N PHE A 43 2.17 0.59 -3.19
CA PHE A 43 0.94 1.33 -3.44
C PHE A 43 -0.24 0.37 -3.54
N HIS A 44 -1.30 0.63 -2.78
CA HIS A 44 -2.57 -0.08 -2.83
C HIS A 44 -3.63 0.80 -3.45
N TYR A 45 -4.49 0.21 -4.28
CA TYR A 45 -5.64 0.90 -4.83
C TYR A 45 -6.90 0.09 -4.55
N CYS A 46 -7.89 0.71 -3.90
CA CYS A 46 -9.14 0.05 -3.53
C CYS A 46 -10.12 0.09 -4.70
N ILE A 47 -10.48 -1.09 -5.22
CA ILE A 47 -11.42 -1.23 -6.33
C ILE A 47 -12.85 -1.19 -5.83
N SER A 48 -13.14 -1.86 -4.72
CA SER A 48 -14.48 -1.94 -4.15
C SER A 48 -14.39 -2.15 -2.65
N GLY A 49 -15.46 -1.91 -1.95
CA GLY A 49 -15.52 -2.07 -0.50
C GLY A 49 -14.76 -0.97 0.24
N THR A 50 -14.51 -1.21 1.51
CA THR A 50 -13.81 -0.27 2.38
C THR A 50 -12.84 -0.96 3.32
N GLY A 51 -11.94 -0.17 3.89
CA GLY A 51 -11.02 -0.63 4.90
C GLY A 51 -10.38 0.55 5.62
N ILE A 52 -9.47 0.24 6.53
CA ILE A 52 -8.78 1.25 7.33
C ILE A 52 -7.28 1.03 7.22
N LEU A 53 -6.55 2.12 7.03
CA LEU A 53 -5.10 2.15 7.09
C LEU A 53 -4.67 2.85 8.37
N TYR A 54 -3.78 2.21 9.12
CA TYR A 54 -3.02 2.86 10.21
C TYR A 54 -1.60 3.03 9.71
N SER A 55 -1.11 4.26 9.70
CA SER A 55 0.18 4.58 9.11
C SER A 55 0.92 5.58 9.99
N ASN A 56 2.20 5.32 10.24
CA ASN A 56 3.00 6.24 11.05
C ASN A 56 3.38 7.48 10.21
N ASN A 57 3.20 8.66 10.83
CA ASN A 57 3.62 9.91 10.20
C ASN A 57 5.10 10.21 10.49
N THR A 58 5.59 11.36 10.03
CA THR A 58 6.99 11.76 10.23
C THR A 58 7.33 12.00 11.71
N LYS A 59 6.32 12.17 12.56
CA LYS A 59 6.51 12.34 14.02
C LYS A 59 6.47 11.00 14.76
N GLY A 60 6.29 9.88 14.03
CA GLY A 60 6.19 8.56 14.65
C GLY A 60 4.82 8.26 15.24
N GLU A 61 3.82 9.08 14.98
CA GLU A 61 2.46 8.87 15.47
C GLU A 61 1.68 8.01 14.49
N SER A 62 0.86 7.09 15.00
CA SER A 62 -0.02 6.27 14.17
C SER A 62 -1.27 7.06 13.81
N VAL A 63 -1.52 7.22 12.52
CA VAL A 63 -2.66 7.96 12.00
C VAL A 63 -3.61 6.99 11.30
N LEU A 64 -4.90 7.13 11.58
CA LEU A 64 -5.94 6.30 10.99
C LEU A 64 -6.51 6.98 9.75
N TYR A 65 -6.57 6.24 8.64
CA TYR A 65 -7.16 6.71 7.38
C TYR A 65 -8.23 5.73 6.92
N PRO A 66 -9.51 6.15 6.86
CA PRO A 66 -10.55 5.35 6.19
C PRO A 66 -10.31 5.37 4.68
N ILE A 67 -10.42 4.20 4.05
CA ILE A 67 -10.19 4.06 2.62
C ILE A 67 -11.45 3.47 1.99
N LYS A 68 -11.87 4.03 0.87
CA LYS A 68 -13.03 3.55 0.13
C LYS A 68 -12.68 3.32 -1.34
N SER A 69 -13.61 2.72 -2.07
CA SER A 69 -13.50 2.49 -3.52
C SER A 69 -13.07 3.77 -4.25
N GLY A 70 -12.10 3.65 -5.14
CA GLY A 70 -11.56 4.77 -5.90
C GLY A 70 -10.41 5.49 -5.22
N GLN A 71 -10.04 5.08 -4.01
CA GLN A 71 -8.92 5.65 -3.28
C GLN A 71 -7.78 4.66 -3.18
N GLY A 72 -6.57 5.18 -3.00
CA GLY A 72 -5.39 4.37 -2.79
C GLY A 72 -4.54 4.92 -1.67
N PHE A 73 -3.51 4.18 -1.29
CA PHE A 73 -2.56 4.64 -0.29
C PHE A 73 -1.16 4.15 -0.60
N MET A 74 -0.17 4.95 -0.20
CA MET A 74 1.24 4.65 -0.35
C MET A 74 1.83 4.24 0.99
N CYS A 75 2.54 3.11 1.00
CA CYS A 75 3.37 2.72 2.13
C CYS A 75 4.82 2.99 1.76
N PHE A 76 5.54 3.70 2.63
CA PHE A 76 6.91 4.15 2.38
C PHE A 76 7.92 3.21 3.03
N PRO A 77 9.16 3.15 2.51
CA PRO A 77 10.20 2.32 3.11
C PRO A 77 10.37 2.62 4.60
N ASN A 78 10.47 1.56 5.40
CA ASN A 78 10.70 1.61 6.85
C ASN A 78 9.56 2.24 7.66
N GLN A 79 8.44 2.53 7.04
CA GLN A 79 7.25 3.02 7.72
C GLN A 79 6.43 1.84 8.23
N ILE A 80 5.93 1.95 9.46
CA ILE A 80 5.07 0.90 10.02
C ILE A 80 3.64 1.15 9.57
N ASN A 81 3.03 0.13 8.98
CA ASN A 81 1.66 0.19 8.48
C ASN A 81 0.86 -1.02 8.94
N THR A 82 -0.42 -0.80 9.20
CA THR A 82 -1.40 -1.86 9.41
C THR A 82 -2.64 -1.50 8.61
N TYR A 83 -3.19 -2.44 7.86
CA TYR A 83 -4.44 -2.17 7.14
C TYR A 83 -5.41 -3.34 7.30
N ILE A 84 -6.69 -3.01 7.43
CA ILE A 84 -7.74 -3.94 7.82
C ILE A 84 -8.95 -3.73 6.93
N ALA A 85 -9.43 -4.82 6.31
CA ALA A 85 -10.66 -4.80 5.53
C ALA A 85 -11.87 -4.61 6.48
N ASP A 86 -12.88 -3.89 6.00
CA ASP A 86 -14.09 -3.68 6.77
C ASP A 86 -14.79 -5.02 7.05
N HIS A 87 -15.52 -5.07 8.17
CA HIS A 87 -16.22 -6.28 8.57
C HIS A 87 -17.45 -6.57 7.69
N GLU A 88 -18.14 -5.53 7.24
CA GLU A 88 -19.37 -5.69 6.48
C GLU A 88 -19.16 -5.61 4.98
N ILE A 89 -18.31 -4.67 4.53
CA ILE A 89 -18.01 -4.46 3.11
C ILE A 89 -16.49 -4.48 2.89
N PRO A 90 -15.88 -5.66 3.08
CA PRO A 90 -14.41 -5.76 2.96
C PRO A 90 -13.94 -5.35 1.58
N TRP A 91 -12.78 -4.71 1.55
CA TRP A 91 -12.26 -4.20 0.30
C TRP A 91 -11.69 -5.29 -0.61
N GLU A 92 -11.69 -4.95 -1.89
CA GLU A 92 -10.97 -5.61 -2.94
C GLU A 92 -9.95 -4.61 -3.45
N TYR A 93 -8.68 -4.99 -3.54
CA TYR A 93 -7.63 -4.06 -3.94
C TYR A 93 -6.61 -4.70 -4.86
N VAL A 94 -5.90 -3.83 -5.58
CA VAL A 94 -4.69 -4.19 -6.31
C VAL A 94 -3.52 -3.49 -5.65
N TRP A 95 -2.32 -4.06 -5.76
CA TRP A 95 -1.12 -3.43 -5.22
C TRP A 95 0.06 -3.59 -6.15
N ILE A 96 1.02 -2.69 -5.99
CA ILE A 96 2.30 -2.74 -6.68
C ILE A 96 3.41 -2.41 -5.67
N GLU A 97 4.49 -3.18 -5.69
CA GLU A 97 5.66 -2.96 -4.85
C GLU A 97 6.85 -2.67 -5.75
N PHE A 98 7.57 -1.59 -5.44
CA PHE A 98 8.64 -1.10 -6.30
C PHE A 98 9.69 -0.34 -5.50
N ASP A 99 10.87 -0.18 -6.09
CA ASP A 99 11.94 0.63 -5.54
C ASP A 99 12.89 1.04 -6.69
N GLY A 100 13.98 1.73 -6.34
CA GLY A 100 14.97 2.18 -7.28
C GLY A 100 15.46 3.58 -6.95
N LEU A 101 16.53 4.01 -7.61
CA LEU A 101 17.14 5.32 -7.35
C LEU A 101 16.18 6.47 -7.64
N ARG A 102 15.23 6.27 -8.56
CA ARG A 102 14.28 7.32 -8.96
C ARG A 102 12.88 7.14 -8.36
N ALA A 103 12.68 6.13 -7.52
CA ALA A 103 11.36 5.88 -6.94
C ALA A 103 10.91 7.06 -6.08
N LYS A 104 11.78 7.58 -5.24
CA LYS A 104 11.45 8.69 -4.34
C LYS A 104 11.02 9.93 -5.12
N GLU A 105 11.79 10.35 -6.11
CA GLU A 105 11.46 11.55 -6.87
C GLU A 105 10.19 11.35 -7.70
N THR A 106 9.96 10.14 -8.21
CA THR A 106 8.74 9.83 -8.96
C THR A 106 7.51 9.97 -8.05
N ILE A 107 7.59 9.47 -6.82
CA ILE A 107 6.50 9.58 -5.86
C ILE A 107 6.26 11.03 -5.44
N GLU A 108 7.33 11.80 -5.25
CA GLU A 108 7.19 13.21 -4.91
C GLU A 108 6.39 13.99 -5.96
N LEU A 109 6.50 13.60 -7.23
CA LEU A 109 5.71 14.23 -8.30
C LEU A 109 4.21 13.94 -8.18
N THR A 110 3.81 12.88 -7.47
CA THR A 110 2.40 12.56 -7.26
C THR A 110 1.77 13.38 -6.14
N GLY A 111 2.58 14.03 -5.33
CA GLY A 111 2.12 14.75 -4.13
C GLY A 111 1.91 13.85 -2.92
N LEU A 112 2.14 12.56 -3.04
CA LEU A 112 2.03 11.63 -1.90
C LEU A 112 3.28 11.71 -1.02
N SER A 113 3.08 11.62 0.28
CA SER A 113 4.15 11.65 1.27
C SER A 113 3.76 10.83 2.50
N VAL A 114 4.73 10.64 3.41
CA VAL A 114 4.46 9.92 4.67
C VAL A 114 3.32 10.58 5.44
N ASP A 115 3.22 11.89 5.40
CA ASP A 115 2.16 12.64 6.09
C ASP A 115 0.88 12.79 5.27
N GLN A 116 0.92 12.52 3.98
CA GLN A 116 -0.24 12.56 3.08
C GLN A 116 -0.21 11.35 2.14
N PRO A 117 -0.45 10.15 2.67
CA PRO A 117 -0.28 8.93 1.90
C PRO A 117 -1.47 8.53 1.05
N ILE A 118 -2.58 9.27 1.10
CA ILE A 118 -3.83 8.87 0.47
C ILE A 118 -3.97 9.48 -0.93
N TYR A 119 -4.17 8.62 -1.91
CA TYR A 119 -4.53 8.99 -3.27
C TYR A 119 -6.06 9.06 -3.38
N LYS A 120 -6.56 10.13 -3.89
CA LYS A 120 -8.02 10.35 -4.03
C LYS A 120 -8.46 10.45 -5.46
#